data_51a2df8f4e62f47eedc57605e8b01dfa
#
_entry.id   51a2df8f4e62f47eedc57605e8b01dfa
#
_cell.length_a   1.000
_cell.length_b   1.000
_cell.length_c   1.000
_cell.angle_alpha   90.00
_cell.angle_beta   90.00
_cell.angle_gamma   90.00
#
_symmetry.space_group_name_H-M   'P 1'
#
loop_
_entity.id
_entity.type
_entity.pdbx_description
1 polymer ?
#
loop_
_entity_poly.entity_id
_entity_poly.type
_entity_poly.pdbx_seq_one_letter_code
_entity_poly.pdbx_strand_id
1 'polypeptide(L)'
;VDGEKMSKSLGNFWTISEALKNVDPLVLRYALINAPYRQPVDFNQVMIDDSVVHHGRLVTCYGEGLAKNGSSDWREFSWLEKATSRFESGMDDDFNTRVALVEVQSVAKRMRGLLDSGGESEEIAGAVCWISEYAGGVLGLLPEDAEVLRNMKRQESAKDEISQRVESLLLQRNNARESKDWARADEIRDELK
;
A
#
# COMPACT_ATOMS: atom_id res chain seq x y z
N VAL A 1 8.85 21.26 10.21
CA VAL A 1 9.84 20.27 9.74
C VAL A 1 10.76 19.99 10.90
N ASP A 2 10.90 18.70 11.29
CA ASP A 2 11.75 18.24 12.39
C ASP A 2 11.53 19.02 13.72
N GLY A 3 10.26 19.27 14.05
CA GLY A 3 9.86 20.00 15.26
C GLY A 3 9.98 21.53 15.18
N GLU A 4 10.51 22.08 14.10
CA GLU A 4 10.62 23.53 13.88
C GLU A 4 9.56 24.07 12.91
N LYS A 5 9.16 25.33 13.12
CA LYS A 5 8.24 26.00 12.21
C LYS A 5 8.89 26.14 10.83
N MET A 6 8.18 25.66 9.80
CA MET A 6 8.62 25.83 8.41
C MET A 6 8.73 27.32 8.05
N SER A 7 9.90 27.74 7.58
CA SER A 7 10.18 29.13 7.22
C SER A 7 11.22 29.21 6.10
N LYS A 8 10.98 30.12 5.13
CA LYS A 8 11.94 30.38 4.05
C LYS A 8 13.28 30.91 4.58
N SER A 9 13.26 31.71 5.66
CA SER A 9 14.45 32.27 6.28
C SER A 9 15.32 31.24 7.01
N LEU A 10 14.73 30.12 7.43
CA LEU A 10 15.42 29.00 8.09
C LEU A 10 15.93 27.95 7.09
N GLY A 11 15.60 28.07 5.81
CA GLY A 11 16.00 27.09 4.80
C GLY A 11 15.33 25.72 4.93
N ASN A 12 14.39 25.56 5.87
CA ASN A 12 13.65 24.32 6.11
C ASN A 12 12.28 24.30 5.41
N PHE A 13 12.12 25.09 4.34
CA PHE A 13 10.87 25.22 3.60
C PHE A 13 10.84 24.23 2.43
N TRP A 14 9.84 23.34 2.42
CA TRP A 14 9.55 22.45 1.31
C TRP A 14 8.31 22.92 0.55
N THR A 15 8.46 23.11 -0.74
CA THR A 15 7.31 23.29 -1.61
C THR A 15 6.72 21.92 -1.98
N ILE A 16 5.42 21.90 -2.32
CA ILE A 16 4.77 20.68 -2.85
C ILE A 16 5.54 20.18 -4.08
N SER A 17 5.97 21.09 -4.97
CA SER A 17 6.75 20.74 -6.16
C SER A 17 8.09 20.07 -5.86
N GLU A 18 8.74 20.44 -4.74
CA GLU A 18 9.97 19.79 -4.30
C GLU A 18 9.70 18.42 -3.68
N ALA A 19 8.65 18.30 -2.85
CA ALA A 19 8.24 17.03 -2.29
C ALA A 19 7.89 16.01 -3.39
N LEU A 20 7.14 16.41 -4.42
CA LEU A 20 6.72 15.58 -5.53
C LEU A 20 7.87 15.11 -6.45
N LYS A 21 9.10 15.62 -6.31
CA LYS A 21 10.26 15.07 -7.02
C LYS A 21 10.71 13.72 -6.47
N ASN A 22 10.41 13.46 -5.20
CA ASN A 22 10.92 12.30 -4.46
C ASN A 22 9.82 11.44 -3.83
N VAL A 23 8.59 11.94 -3.75
CA VAL A 23 7.46 11.29 -3.08
C VAL A 23 6.31 11.15 -4.07
N ASP A 24 5.72 9.96 -4.13
CA ASP A 24 4.52 9.71 -4.92
C ASP A 24 3.37 10.63 -4.48
N PRO A 25 2.61 11.24 -5.40
CA PRO A 25 1.52 12.17 -5.09
C PRO A 25 0.46 11.61 -4.14
N LEU A 26 0.12 10.31 -4.27
CA LEU A 26 -0.89 9.67 -3.43
C LEU A 26 -0.35 9.38 -2.03
N VAL A 27 0.94 9.03 -1.92
CA VAL A 27 1.64 8.90 -0.64
C VAL A 27 1.70 10.25 0.08
N LEU A 28 2.05 11.32 -0.63
CA LEU A 28 2.05 12.66 -0.07
C LEU A 28 0.66 13.08 0.41
N ARG A 29 -0.37 12.80 -0.39
CA ARG A 29 -1.77 13.03 0.01
C ARG A 29 -2.14 12.24 1.25
N TYR A 30 -1.80 10.94 1.30
CA TYR A 30 -2.02 10.10 2.48
C TYR A 30 -1.36 10.69 3.73
N ALA A 31 -0.10 11.11 3.64
CA ALA A 31 0.64 11.71 4.73
C ALA A 31 -0.07 12.96 5.26
N LEU A 32 -0.49 13.87 4.38
CA LEU A 32 -1.12 15.13 4.76
C LEU A 32 -2.49 14.95 5.40
N ILE A 33 -3.34 14.03 4.91
CA ILE A 33 -4.66 13.78 5.48
C ILE A 33 -4.64 12.88 6.71
N ASN A 34 -3.51 12.24 7.02
CA ASN A 34 -3.34 11.45 8.25
C ASN A 34 -3.10 12.33 9.49
N ALA A 35 -3.07 13.63 9.35
CA ALA A 35 -2.94 14.58 10.43
C ALA A 35 -4.18 15.46 10.55
N PRO A 36 -4.61 15.81 11.79
CA PRO A 36 -5.71 16.77 11.98
C PRO A 36 -5.33 18.13 11.39
N TYR A 37 -6.12 18.65 10.48
CA TYR A 37 -5.81 19.89 9.75
C TYR A 37 -5.75 21.15 10.63
N ARG A 38 -6.33 21.10 11.83
CA ARG A 38 -6.27 22.20 12.82
C ARG A 38 -5.03 22.17 13.71
N GLN A 39 -4.20 21.12 13.60
CA GLN A 39 -3.00 20.99 14.42
C GLN A 39 -1.73 21.16 13.57
N PRO A 40 -0.64 21.66 14.15
CA PRO A 40 0.64 21.67 13.48
C PRO A 40 1.04 20.24 13.09
N VAL A 41 1.47 20.07 11.85
CA VAL A 41 1.97 18.79 11.35
C VAL A 41 3.49 18.84 11.37
N ASP A 42 4.12 17.86 12.01
CA ASP A 42 5.58 17.70 11.90
C ASP A 42 5.88 16.91 10.63
N PHE A 43 6.17 17.64 9.56
CA PHE A 43 6.47 17.06 8.26
C PHE A 43 7.95 16.65 8.22
N ASN A 44 8.20 15.35 8.34
CA ASN A 44 9.53 14.76 8.38
C ASN A 44 9.60 13.45 7.58
N GLN A 45 10.80 12.89 7.43
CA GLN A 45 11.00 11.66 6.66
C GLN A 45 10.26 10.46 7.25
N VAL A 46 10.17 10.36 8.57
CA VAL A 46 9.45 9.25 9.24
C VAL A 46 7.98 9.24 8.87
N MET A 47 7.34 10.41 8.85
CA MET A 47 5.94 10.55 8.42
C MET A 47 5.74 10.08 6.96
N ILE A 48 6.68 10.38 6.08
CA ILE A 48 6.63 9.94 4.68
C ILE A 48 6.84 8.42 4.59
N ASP A 49 7.86 7.88 5.26
CA ASP A 49 8.17 6.45 5.23
C ASP A 49 7.00 5.60 5.77
N ASP A 50 6.39 6.01 6.86
CA ASP A 50 5.17 5.38 7.40
C ASP A 50 4.01 5.44 6.38
N SER A 51 3.86 6.57 5.71
CA SER A 51 2.81 6.77 4.70
C SER A 51 3.04 5.89 3.47
N VAL A 52 4.28 5.70 3.03
CA VAL A 52 4.65 4.74 1.95
C VAL A 52 4.18 3.33 2.32
N VAL A 53 4.47 2.89 3.55
CA VAL A 53 4.10 1.55 4.01
C VAL A 53 2.58 1.38 4.08
N HIS A 54 1.88 2.33 4.71
CA HIS A 54 0.43 2.23 4.90
C HIS A 54 -0.34 2.37 3.59
N HIS A 55 0.00 3.34 2.75
CA HIS A 55 -0.60 3.52 1.44
C HIS A 55 -0.30 2.34 0.51
N GLY A 56 0.94 1.84 0.49
CA GLY A 56 1.33 0.68 -0.30
C GLY A 56 0.53 -0.57 0.05
N ARG A 57 0.30 -0.83 1.35
CA ARG A 57 -0.54 -1.95 1.80
C ARG A 57 -1.99 -1.81 1.32
N LEU A 58 -2.55 -0.61 1.36
CA LEU A 58 -3.91 -0.33 0.87
C LEU A 58 -4.01 -0.64 -0.63
N VAL A 59 -3.12 -0.07 -1.44
CA VAL A 59 -3.13 -0.23 -2.91
C VAL A 59 -2.90 -1.69 -3.31
N THR A 60 -1.96 -2.39 -2.66
CA THR A 60 -1.70 -3.81 -2.92
C THR A 60 -2.93 -4.67 -2.60
N CYS A 61 -3.51 -4.48 -1.42
CA CYS A 61 -4.71 -5.22 -1.03
C CYS A 61 -5.89 -4.95 -1.98
N TYR A 62 -6.10 -3.68 -2.34
CA TYR A 62 -7.12 -3.28 -3.31
C TYR A 62 -6.90 -3.96 -4.67
N GLY A 63 -5.69 -3.95 -5.20
CA GLY A 63 -5.36 -4.58 -6.48
C GLY A 63 -5.57 -6.09 -6.49
N GLU A 64 -5.21 -6.79 -5.41
CA GLU A 64 -5.47 -8.23 -5.27
C GLU A 64 -6.98 -8.54 -5.23
N GLY A 65 -7.76 -7.67 -4.57
CA GLY A 65 -9.23 -7.77 -4.59
C GLY A 65 -9.80 -7.55 -5.99
N LEU A 66 -9.35 -6.52 -6.71
CA LEU A 66 -9.74 -6.26 -8.11
C LEU A 66 -9.46 -7.46 -9.03
N ALA A 67 -8.34 -8.14 -8.83
CA ALA A 67 -7.94 -9.31 -9.64
C ALA A 67 -8.89 -10.51 -9.46
N LYS A 68 -9.73 -10.53 -8.42
CA LYS A 68 -10.77 -11.57 -8.22
C LYS A 68 -11.97 -11.40 -9.15
N ASN A 69 -12.08 -10.29 -9.90
CA ASN A 69 -13.13 -10.03 -10.91
C ASN A 69 -14.55 -10.21 -10.38
N GLY A 70 -14.82 -9.91 -9.13
CA GLY A 70 -16.15 -9.92 -8.54
C GLY A 70 -16.85 -8.57 -8.67
N SER A 71 -18.19 -8.60 -8.58
CA SER A 71 -19.02 -7.40 -8.41
C SER A 71 -20.06 -7.69 -7.33
N SER A 72 -20.16 -6.79 -6.34
CA SER A 72 -21.14 -6.90 -5.27
C SER A 72 -21.43 -5.53 -4.68
N ASP A 73 -22.66 -5.30 -4.23
CA ASP A 73 -22.98 -4.09 -3.49
C ASP A 73 -22.49 -4.23 -2.04
N TRP A 74 -21.58 -3.35 -1.63
CA TRP A 74 -21.03 -3.37 -0.27
C TRP A 74 -22.12 -3.22 0.82
N ARG A 75 -23.28 -2.64 0.48
CA ARG A 75 -24.41 -2.45 1.39
C ARG A 75 -25.07 -3.76 1.82
N GLU A 76 -24.79 -4.85 1.15
CA GLU A 76 -25.26 -6.20 1.55
C GLU A 76 -24.49 -6.76 2.76
N PHE A 77 -23.36 -6.13 3.13
CA PHE A 77 -22.50 -6.59 4.22
C PHE A 77 -22.55 -5.66 5.43
N SER A 78 -23.20 -6.10 6.50
CA SER A 78 -23.41 -5.29 7.72
C SER A 78 -22.13 -4.74 8.36
N TRP A 79 -20.98 -5.38 8.15
CA TRP A 79 -19.70 -4.88 8.64
C TRP A 79 -19.17 -3.71 7.81
N LEU A 80 -19.47 -3.63 6.53
CA LEU A 80 -19.17 -2.50 5.66
C LEU A 80 -20.10 -1.33 5.94
N GLU A 81 -21.39 -1.57 6.21
CA GLU A 81 -22.31 -0.53 6.70
C GLU A 81 -21.83 0.10 8.01
N LYS A 82 -21.31 -0.71 8.94
CA LYS A 82 -20.71 -0.22 10.19
C LYS A 82 -19.44 0.59 9.92
N ALA A 83 -18.61 0.16 8.99
CA ALA A 83 -17.41 0.92 8.59
C ALA A 83 -17.80 2.26 7.97
N THR A 84 -18.82 2.28 7.11
CA THR A 84 -19.42 3.50 6.54
C THR A 84 -19.86 4.47 7.64
N SER A 85 -20.67 3.99 8.58
CA SER A 85 -21.17 4.85 9.67
C SER A 85 -20.04 5.48 10.49
N ARG A 86 -18.95 4.74 10.73
CA ARG A 86 -17.78 5.27 11.46
C ARG A 86 -16.96 6.24 10.60
N PHE A 87 -16.80 5.93 9.31
CA PHE A 87 -16.13 6.82 8.36
C PHE A 87 -16.86 8.17 8.27
N GLU A 88 -18.17 8.13 8.04
CA GLU A 88 -19.02 9.31 7.94
C GLU A 88 -19.05 10.10 9.25
N SER A 89 -19.20 9.43 10.40
CA SER A 89 -19.13 10.09 11.70
C SER A 89 -17.80 10.80 11.94
N GLY A 90 -16.69 10.23 11.48
CA GLY A 90 -15.38 10.88 11.54
C GLY A 90 -15.31 12.11 10.62
N MET A 91 -15.86 12.02 9.43
CA MET A 91 -15.88 13.14 8.49
C MET A 91 -16.83 14.28 8.94
N ASP A 92 -17.95 13.92 9.58
CA ASP A 92 -18.91 14.89 10.16
C ASP A 92 -18.35 15.56 11.41
N ASP A 93 -17.42 14.90 12.12
CA ASP A 93 -16.69 15.49 13.25
C ASP A 93 -15.49 16.33 12.77
N ASP A 94 -15.80 17.51 12.23
CA ASP A 94 -14.82 18.51 11.80
C ASP A 94 -13.77 17.96 10.77
N PHE A 95 -14.22 17.15 9.83
CA PHE A 95 -13.34 16.50 8.83
C PHE A 95 -12.17 15.74 9.46
N ASN A 96 -12.47 14.91 10.46
CA ASN A 96 -11.47 14.08 11.11
C ASN A 96 -11.00 12.94 10.17
N THR A 97 -10.23 13.31 9.17
CA THR A 97 -9.70 12.41 8.15
C THR A 97 -8.86 11.28 8.73
N ARG A 98 -8.28 11.47 9.91
CA ARG A 98 -7.53 10.42 10.60
C ARG A 98 -8.43 9.26 11.02
N VAL A 99 -9.65 9.56 11.54
CA VAL A 99 -10.64 8.52 11.86
C VAL A 99 -11.11 7.83 10.58
N ALA A 100 -11.38 8.59 9.53
CA ALA A 100 -11.74 8.03 8.23
C ALA A 100 -10.66 7.08 7.67
N LEU A 101 -9.37 7.44 7.78
CA LEU A 101 -8.26 6.59 7.37
C LEU A 101 -8.14 5.31 8.19
N VAL A 102 -8.41 5.37 9.50
CA VAL A 102 -8.44 4.18 10.36
C VAL A 102 -9.49 3.18 9.86
N GLU A 103 -10.68 3.66 9.45
CA GLU A 103 -11.71 2.77 8.90
C GLU A 103 -11.31 2.19 7.54
N VAL A 104 -10.71 2.98 6.65
CA VAL A 104 -10.16 2.48 5.37
C VAL A 104 -9.15 1.36 5.61
N GLN A 105 -8.20 1.56 6.53
CA GLN A 105 -7.20 0.54 6.87
C GLN A 105 -7.84 -0.70 7.54
N SER A 106 -8.88 -0.52 8.33
CA SER A 106 -9.62 -1.61 8.97
C SER A 106 -10.33 -2.49 7.93
N VAL A 107 -10.99 -1.87 6.95
CA VAL A 107 -11.62 -2.58 5.83
C VAL A 107 -10.58 -3.30 4.98
N ALA A 108 -9.48 -2.64 4.63
CA ALA A 108 -8.39 -3.27 3.87
C ALA A 108 -7.77 -4.46 4.62
N LYS A 109 -7.57 -4.34 5.94
CA LYS A 109 -7.06 -5.44 6.77
C LYS A 109 -8.02 -6.63 6.79
N ARG A 110 -9.33 -6.39 6.92
CA ARG A 110 -10.32 -7.48 6.88
C ARG A 110 -10.39 -8.13 5.51
N MET A 111 -10.37 -7.34 4.43
CA MET A 111 -10.31 -7.86 3.07
C MET A 111 -9.06 -8.71 2.84
N ARG A 112 -7.88 -8.30 3.39
CA ARG A 112 -6.67 -9.14 3.39
C ARG A 112 -6.92 -10.49 4.04
N GLY A 113 -7.55 -10.53 5.20
CA GLY A 113 -7.89 -11.79 5.87
C GLY A 113 -8.81 -12.68 5.03
N LEU A 114 -9.78 -12.11 4.30
CA LEU A 114 -10.63 -12.85 3.37
C LEU A 114 -9.84 -13.39 2.17
N LEU A 115 -8.94 -12.60 1.59
CA LEU A 115 -8.07 -13.03 0.50
C LEU A 115 -7.18 -14.22 0.92
N ASP A 116 -6.56 -14.12 2.10
CA ASP A 116 -5.63 -15.12 2.63
C ASP A 116 -6.35 -16.43 3.03
N SER A 117 -7.58 -16.35 3.51
CA SER A 117 -8.39 -17.53 3.91
C SER A 117 -9.19 -18.17 2.77
N GLY A 118 -9.16 -17.58 1.57
CA GLY A 118 -10.05 -18.01 0.47
C GLY A 118 -11.53 -17.71 0.73
N GLY A 119 -11.81 -16.57 1.36
CA GLY A 119 -13.17 -16.10 1.66
C GLY A 119 -14.06 -15.93 0.42
N GLU A 120 -15.33 -15.68 0.63
CA GLU A 120 -16.34 -15.55 -0.43
C GLU A 120 -15.99 -14.39 -1.38
N SER A 121 -16.04 -14.68 -2.69
CA SER A 121 -15.72 -13.70 -3.73
C SER A 121 -16.61 -12.47 -3.68
N GLU A 122 -17.87 -12.63 -3.29
CA GLU A 122 -18.85 -11.54 -3.16
C GLU A 122 -18.51 -10.60 -2.02
N GLU A 123 -18.07 -11.12 -0.86
CA GLU A 123 -17.62 -10.29 0.27
C GLU A 123 -16.33 -9.52 -0.06
N ILE A 124 -15.40 -10.14 -0.78
CA ILE A 124 -14.19 -9.47 -1.29
C ILE A 124 -14.58 -8.37 -2.28
N ALA A 125 -15.49 -8.64 -3.22
CA ALA A 125 -15.95 -7.66 -4.20
C ALA A 125 -16.68 -6.48 -3.53
N GLY A 126 -17.49 -6.73 -2.51
CA GLY A 126 -18.09 -5.68 -1.69
C GLY A 126 -17.06 -4.79 -1.01
N ALA A 127 -16.01 -5.39 -0.44
CA ALA A 127 -14.91 -4.63 0.18
C ALA A 127 -14.14 -3.79 -0.85
N VAL A 128 -13.88 -4.32 -2.06
CA VAL A 128 -13.26 -3.58 -3.18
C VAL A 128 -14.13 -2.38 -3.56
N CYS A 129 -15.44 -2.58 -3.72
CA CYS A 129 -16.38 -1.51 -4.06
C CYS A 129 -16.37 -0.42 -2.98
N TRP A 130 -16.42 -0.79 -1.69
CA TRP A 130 -16.34 0.13 -0.56
C TRP A 130 -15.03 0.92 -0.56
N ILE A 131 -13.88 0.26 -0.72
CA ILE A 131 -12.57 0.92 -0.76
C ILE A 131 -12.48 1.89 -1.96
N SER A 132 -13.01 1.50 -3.13
CA SER A 132 -13.07 2.36 -4.31
C SER A 132 -13.87 3.63 -4.05
N GLU A 133 -15.04 3.51 -3.41
CA GLU A 133 -15.93 4.63 -3.11
C GLU A 133 -15.31 5.58 -2.06
N TYR A 134 -14.84 5.05 -0.94
CA TYR A 134 -14.40 5.87 0.20
C TYR A 134 -12.91 6.25 0.14
N ALA A 135 -12.04 5.32 -0.13
CA ALA A 135 -10.59 5.63 -0.24
C ALA A 135 -10.26 6.28 -1.58
N GLY A 136 -10.89 5.84 -2.68
CA GLY A 136 -10.73 6.42 -4.01
C GLY A 136 -11.54 7.68 -4.20
N GLY A 137 -12.88 7.55 -4.16
CA GLY A 137 -13.81 8.63 -4.51
C GLY A 137 -13.81 9.80 -3.51
N VAL A 138 -13.79 9.51 -2.19
CA VAL A 138 -13.85 10.57 -1.16
C VAL A 138 -12.46 11.09 -0.81
N LEU A 139 -11.49 10.22 -0.51
CA LEU A 139 -10.16 10.63 -0.04
C LEU A 139 -9.14 10.82 -1.17
N GLY A 140 -9.40 10.29 -2.35
CA GLY A 140 -8.52 10.41 -3.52
C GLY A 140 -7.19 9.68 -3.32
N LEU A 141 -7.20 8.49 -2.70
CA LEU A 141 -6.01 7.74 -2.32
C LEU A 141 -5.67 6.57 -3.25
N LEU A 142 -6.51 6.27 -4.22
CA LEU A 142 -6.26 5.17 -5.15
C LEU A 142 -5.81 5.69 -6.51
N PRO A 143 -4.84 5.00 -7.15
CA PRO A 143 -4.56 5.22 -8.57
C PRO A 143 -5.69 4.62 -9.43
N GLU A 144 -5.68 4.89 -10.73
CA GLU A 144 -6.64 4.27 -11.65
C GLU A 144 -6.52 2.73 -11.62
N ASP A 145 -7.64 2.02 -11.63
CA ASP A 145 -7.69 0.55 -11.55
C ASP A 145 -6.82 -0.15 -12.61
N ALA A 146 -6.84 0.38 -13.83
CA ALA A 146 -6.00 -0.14 -14.91
C ALA A 146 -4.49 0.00 -14.63
N GLU A 147 -4.09 1.04 -13.90
CA GLU A 147 -2.70 1.23 -13.46
C GLU A 147 -2.35 0.27 -12.31
N VAL A 148 -3.24 0.11 -11.34
CA VAL A 148 -3.08 -0.84 -10.24
C VAL A 148 -2.83 -2.24 -10.79
N LEU A 149 -3.71 -2.72 -11.66
CA LEU A 149 -3.60 -4.06 -12.25
C LEU A 149 -2.35 -4.23 -13.12
N ARG A 150 -1.93 -3.18 -13.85
CA ARG A 150 -0.67 -3.22 -14.60
C ARG A 150 0.55 -3.33 -13.70
N ASN A 151 0.58 -2.59 -12.62
CA ASN A 151 1.68 -2.61 -11.67
C ASN A 151 1.78 -3.95 -10.94
N MET A 152 0.65 -4.54 -10.57
CA MET A 152 0.61 -5.89 -10.00
C MET A 152 1.20 -6.94 -10.94
N LYS A 153 0.76 -6.96 -12.21
CA LYS A 153 1.32 -7.89 -13.22
C LYS A 153 2.82 -7.74 -13.40
N ARG A 154 3.34 -6.50 -13.38
CA ARG A 154 4.78 -6.25 -13.45
C ARG A 154 5.52 -6.80 -12.23
N GLN A 155 4.95 -6.63 -11.03
CA GLN A 155 5.55 -7.14 -9.80
C GLN A 155 5.54 -8.67 -9.75
N GLU A 156 4.46 -9.31 -10.20
CA GLU A 156 4.39 -10.76 -10.33
C GLU A 156 5.46 -11.28 -11.30
N SER A 157 5.55 -10.71 -12.51
CA SER A 157 6.55 -11.10 -13.50
C SER A 157 7.98 -10.94 -12.97
N ALA A 158 8.29 -9.82 -12.33
CA ALA A 158 9.61 -9.59 -11.72
C ALA A 158 9.92 -10.58 -10.59
N LYS A 159 8.91 -10.94 -9.79
CA LYS A 159 9.05 -11.94 -8.72
C LYS A 159 9.30 -13.33 -9.28
N ASP A 160 8.60 -13.69 -10.38
CA ASP A 160 8.78 -14.97 -11.07
C ASP A 160 10.19 -15.07 -11.68
N GLU A 161 10.69 -14.01 -12.33
CA GLU A 161 12.05 -13.95 -12.87
C GLU A 161 13.10 -14.12 -11.77
N ILE A 162 12.94 -13.45 -10.62
CA ILE A 162 13.84 -13.60 -9.47
C ILE A 162 13.79 -15.04 -8.93
N SER A 163 12.60 -15.62 -8.79
CA SER A 163 12.41 -16.98 -8.31
C SER A 163 13.10 -18.00 -9.23
N GLN A 164 12.91 -17.88 -10.55
CA GLN A 164 13.57 -18.73 -11.54
C GLN A 164 15.10 -18.58 -11.51
N ARG A 165 15.59 -17.35 -11.32
CA ARG A 165 17.03 -17.09 -11.19
C ARG A 165 17.61 -17.76 -9.95
N VAL A 166 16.93 -17.63 -8.79
CA VAL A 166 17.34 -18.29 -7.53
C VAL A 166 17.34 -19.80 -7.67
N GLU A 167 16.30 -20.41 -8.24
CA GLU A 167 16.24 -21.85 -8.48
C GLU A 167 17.38 -22.33 -9.38
N SER A 168 17.66 -21.61 -10.47
CA SER A 168 18.78 -21.90 -11.37
C SER A 168 20.12 -21.87 -10.64
N LEU A 169 20.36 -20.85 -9.81
CA LEU A 169 21.59 -20.73 -9.02
C LEU A 169 21.73 -21.84 -7.97
N LEU A 170 20.63 -22.21 -7.33
CA LEU A 170 20.63 -23.34 -6.37
C LEU A 170 20.99 -24.68 -7.05
N LEU A 171 20.41 -24.91 -8.25
CA LEU A 171 20.75 -26.11 -9.04
C LEU A 171 22.25 -26.13 -9.44
N GLN A 172 22.76 -25.00 -9.95
CA GLN A 172 24.19 -24.89 -10.30
C GLN A 172 25.10 -25.11 -9.09
N ARG A 173 24.73 -24.55 -7.92
CA ARG A 173 25.50 -24.79 -6.67
C ARG A 173 25.51 -26.25 -6.26
N ASN A 174 24.37 -26.93 -6.37
CA ASN A 174 24.31 -28.37 -6.04
C ASN A 174 25.19 -29.20 -6.99
N ASN A 175 25.14 -28.95 -8.30
CA ASN A 175 25.98 -29.62 -9.29
C ASN A 175 27.49 -29.36 -9.04
N ALA A 176 27.87 -28.12 -8.70
CA ALA A 176 29.24 -27.78 -8.33
C ALA A 176 29.71 -28.56 -7.08
N ARG A 177 28.84 -28.73 -6.09
CA ARG A 177 29.15 -29.52 -4.88
C ARG A 177 29.30 -31.02 -5.17
N GLU A 178 28.44 -31.57 -6.03
CA GLU A 178 28.52 -32.97 -6.46
C GLU A 178 29.80 -33.24 -7.23
N SER A 179 30.23 -32.31 -8.07
CA SER A 179 31.51 -32.37 -8.81
C SER A 179 32.73 -31.99 -7.95
N LYS A 180 32.53 -31.66 -6.67
CA LYS A 180 33.55 -31.18 -5.72
C LYS A 180 34.27 -29.90 -6.13
N ASP A 181 33.62 -29.09 -6.96
CA ASP A 181 34.06 -27.72 -7.31
C ASP A 181 33.59 -26.73 -6.23
N TRP A 182 34.37 -26.72 -5.13
CA TRP A 182 34.05 -25.91 -3.96
C TRP A 182 34.16 -24.40 -4.24
N ALA A 183 35.10 -24.00 -5.12
CA ALA A 183 35.30 -22.62 -5.48
C ALA A 183 34.04 -22.05 -6.18
N ARG A 184 33.50 -22.78 -7.15
CA ARG A 184 32.30 -22.41 -7.86
C ARG A 184 31.06 -22.43 -6.97
N ALA A 185 30.94 -23.38 -6.06
CA ALA A 185 29.86 -23.46 -5.09
C ALA A 185 29.84 -22.27 -4.12
N ASP A 186 31.00 -21.76 -3.74
CA ASP A 186 31.15 -20.59 -2.88
C ASP A 186 30.85 -19.27 -3.61
N GLU A 187 31.29 -19.13 -4.87
CA GLU A 187 30.90 -17.98 -5.72
C GLU A 187 29.37 -17.86 -5.84
N ILE A 188 28.69 -18.97 -6.15
CA ILE A 188 27.22 -18.96 -6.29
C ILE A 188 26.53 -18.67 -4.95
N ARG A 189 27.08 -19.15 -3.83
CA ARG A 189 26.55 -18.79 -2.51
C ARG A 189 26.62 -17.28 -2.26
N ASP A 190 27.69 -16.63 -2.70
CA ASP A 190 27.87 -15.21 -2.49
C ASP A 190 27.01 -14.38 -3.45
N GLU A 191 26.66 -14.91 -4.64
CA GLU A 191 25.66 -14.31 -5.56
C GLU A 191 24.22 -14.42 -4.99
N LEU A 192 23.94 -15.39 -4.14
CA LEU A 192 22.63 -15.61 -3.51
C LEU A 192 22.39 -14.79 -2.23
N LYS A 193 23.38 -14.05 -1.73
CA LYS A 193 23.25 -13.16 -0.55
C LYS A 193 22.72 -11.78 -0.95
#